data_0ee9b7038a631baccbbea5858f845bd8
#
_entry.id   0ee9b7038a631baccbbea5858f845bd8
#
_cell.length_a   1.000
_cell.length_b   1.000
_cell.length_c   1.000
_cell.angle_alpha   90.00
_cell.angle_beta   90.00
_cell.angle_gamma   90.00
#
_symmetry.space_group_name_H-M   'P 1'
#
loop_
_entity.id
_entity.type
_entity.pdbx_description
1 polymer ?
#
loop_
_entity_poly.entity_id
_entity_poly.type
_entity_poly.pdbx_seq_one_letter_code
_entity_poly.pdbx_strand_id
1 'polypeptide(L)' 'MAEHGYRVIYERLAAGGFQVIVPALPGIVTYGRTLDEAREMAHDAIACHLQGLVKDNEEIPEDPFTAEAPVTEELKIAV' A
#
# COMPACT_ATOMS: atom_id res chain seq x y z
N MET A 1 13.41 -14.14 -0.40
CA MET A 1 12.34 -13.16 -0.24
C MET A 1 12.83 -11.93 0.47
N ALA A 2 12.50 -10.76 -0.03
CA ALA A 2 12.82 -9.51 0.62
C ALA A 2 11.54 -8.89 1.18
N GLU A 3 11.67 -8.14 2.26
CA GLU A 3 10.56 -7.43 2.85
C GLU A 3 10.67 -5.94 2.51
N HIS A 4 9.57 -5.35 2.08
CA HIS A 4 9.51 -3.95 1.68
C HIS A 4 8.42 -3.24 2.47
N GLY A 5 8.75 -2.10 3.07
CA GLY A 5 7.80 -1.30 3.83
C GLY A 5 7.26 -0.16 3.00
N TYR A 6 5.94 0.04 3.04
CA TYR A 6 5.28 1.13 2.34
C TYR A 6 4.32 1.84 3.26
N ARG A 7 4.34 3.16 3.19
CA ARG A 7 3.39 4.00 3.87
C ARG A 7 2.04 3.91 3.17
N VAL A 8 1.00 3.68 3.95
CA VAL A 8 -0.36 3.56 3.45
C VAL A 8 -1.23 4.60 4.13
N ILE A 9 -2.00 5.34 3.35
CA ILE A 9 -2.92 6.35 3.85
C ILE A 9 -4.34 5.83 3.64
N TYR A 10 -5.13 5.84 4.70
CA TYR A 10 -6.55 5.46 4.64
C TYR A 10 -7.39 6.72 4.73
N GLU A 11 -7.98 7.10 3.61
CA GLU A 11 -8.81 8.30 3.53
C GLU A 11 -10.28 7.95 3.72
N ARG A 12 -10.90 8.54 4.73
CA ARG A 12 -12.32 8.30 4.98
C ARG A 12 -13.16 8.97 3.90
N LEU A 13 -14.11 8.21 3.35
CA LEU A 13 -14.99 8.70 2.30
C LEU A 13 -16.32 9.16 2.89
N ALA A 14 -16.89 10.22 2.32
CA ALA A 14 -18.16 10.76 2.77
C ALA A 14 -19.30 9.74 2.64
N ALA A 15 -19.25 8.88 1.64
CA ALA A 15 -20.24 7.84 1.41
C ALA A 15 -20.05 6.62 2.30
N GLY A 16 -19.01 6.61 3.12
CA GLY A 16 -18.63 5.48 3.97
C GLY A 16 -17.46 4.72 3.39
N GLY A 17 -16.71 4.05 4.28
CA GLY A 17 -15.55 3.30 3.87
C GLY A 17 -14.29 4.14 3.75
N PHE A 18 -13.24 3.51 3.23
CA PHE A 18 -11.91 4.12 3.16
C PHE A 18 -11.30 3.87 1.79
N GLN A 19 -10.76 4.93 1.20
CA GLN A 19 -9.91 4.82 0.04
C GLN A 19 -8.48 4.58 0.50
N VAL A 20 -7.76 3.68 -0.17
CA VAL A 20 -6.38 3.37 0.14
C VAL A 20 -5.47 4.10 -0.83
N ILE A 21 -4.49 4.82 -0.28
CA ILE A 21 -3.50 5.54 -1.07
C ILE A 21 -2.12 5.07 -0.63
N VAL A 22 -1.29 4.67 -1.59
CA VAL A 22 0.10 4.28 -1.35
C VAL A 22 0.99 5.24 -2.12
N PRO A 23 1.53 6.28 -1.48
CA PRO A 23 2.26 7.34 -2.20
C PRO A 23 3.43 6.85 -3.05
N ALA A 24 4.17 5.85 -2.59
CA ALA A 24 5.29 5.31 -3.36
C ALA A 24 4.86 4.48 -4.56
N LEU A 25 3.60 4.06 -4.60
CA LEU A 25 3.05 3.21 -5.66
C LEU A 25 1.76 3.85 -6.19
N PRO A 26 1.86 4.95 -6.95
CA PRO A 26 0.69 5.76 -7.31
C PRO A 26 -0.31 5.04 -8.22
N GLY A 27 0.07 3.92 -8.83
CA GLY A 27 -0.85 3.13 -9.63
C GLY A 27 -1.83 2.30 -8.81
N ILE A 28 -1.63 2.20 -7.49
CA ILE A 28 -2.51 1.42 -6.63
C ILE A 28 -3.66 2.29 -6.17
N VAL A 29 -4.89 1.87 -6.52
CA VAL A 29 -6.12 2.49 -6.04
C VAL A 29 -7.02 1.37 -5.57
N THR A 30 -7.35 1.34 -4.28
CA THR A 30 -8.24 0.33 -3.74
C THR A 30 -9.09 0.92 -2.63
N TYR A 31 -10.01 0.11 -2.10
CA TYR A 31 -11.06 0.58 -1.20
C TYR A 31 -11.41 -0.53 -0.21
N GLY A 32 -11.80 -0.16 0.99
CA GLY A 32 -12.35 -1.06 1.97
C GLY A 32 -13.53 -0.42 2.70
N ARG A 33 -14.53 -1.21 3.06
CA ARG A 33 -15.70 -0.69 3.78
C ARG A 33 -15.41 -0.39 5.22
N THR A 34 -14.44 -1.09 5.80
CA THR A 34 -13.94 -0.87 7.15
C THR A 34 -12.43 -0.65 7.09
N LEU A 35 -11.86 -0.17 8.18
CA LEU A 35 -10.41 0.02 8.24
C LEU A 35 -9.68 -1.32 8.11
N ASP A 36 -10.19 -2.38 8.74
CA ASP A 36 -9.58 -3.70 8.63
C ASP A 36 -9.62 -4.22 7.21
N GLU A 37 -10.77 -4.06 6.53
CA GLU A 37 -10.88 -4.47 5.13
C GLU A 37 -9.95 -3.64 4.24
N ALA A 38 -9.88 -2.33 4.49
CA ALA A 38 -8.98 -1.46 3.72
C ALA A 38 -7.52 -1.89 3.88
N ARG A 39 -7.13 -2.27 5.09
CA ARG A 39 -5.77 -2.76 5.36
C ARG A 39 -5.48 -4.06 4.60
N GLU A 40 -6.43 -4.98 4.58
CA GLU A 40 -6.28 -6.22 3.81
C GLU A 40 -6.18 -5.94 2.31
N MET A 41 -7.02 -5.05 1.81
CA MET A 41 -7.01 -4.67 0.40
C MET A 41 -5.69 -3.99 0.03
N ALA A 42 -5.18 -3.14 0.91
CA ALA A 42 -3.89 -2.49 0.69
C ALA A 42 -2.75 -3.52 0.61
N HIS A 43 -2.72 -4.45 1.55
CA HIS A 43 -1.70 -5.50 1.57
C HIS A 43 -1.73 -6.31 0.27
N ASP A 44 -2.91 -6.77 -0.12
CA ASP A 44 -3.06 -7.59 -1.32
C ASP A 44 -2.68 -6.82 -2.59
N ALA A 45 -3.10 -5.56 -2.68
CA ALA A 45 -2.79 -4.74 -3.85
C ALA A 45 -1.29 -4.48 -3.98
N ILE A 46 -0.63 -4.16 -2.87
CA ILE A 46 0.81 -3.94 -2.87
C ILE A 46 1.54 -5.23 -3.23
N ALA A 47 1.18 -6.35 -2.60
CA ALA A 47 1.82 -7.62 -2.86
C ALA A 47 1.69 -8.02 -4.33
N CYS A 48 0.51 -7.87 -4.89
CA CYS A 48 0.26 -8.18 -6.30
C CYS A 48 1.10 -7.30 -7.23
N HIS A 49 1.16 -6.01 -6.94
CA HIS A 49 1.96 -5.07 -7.73
C HIS A 49 3.44 -5.41 -7.69
N LEU A 50 3.98 -5.67 -6.51
CA LEU A 50 5.39 -6.02 -6.36
C LEU A 50 5.74 -7.35 -7.02
N GLN A 51 4.85 -8.34 -6.93
CA GLN A 51 5.06 -9.62 -7.59
C GLN A 51 5.12 -9.44 -9.11
N GLY A 52 4.31 -8.55 -9.65
CA GLY A 52 4.36 -8.22 -11.07
C GLY A 52 5.70 -7.60 -11.47
N LEU A 53 6.23 -6.71 -10.65
CA LEU A 53 7.52 -6.09 -10.91
C LEU A 53 8.65 -7.13 -10.87
N VAL A 54 8.63 -8.02 -9.90
CA VAL A 54 9.63 -9.09 -9.79
C VAL A 54 9.56 -9.99 -11.03
N LYS A 55 8.37 -10.36 -11.44
CA LYS A 55 8.16 -11.20 -12.61
C LYS A 55 8.72 -10.56 -13.87
N ASP A 56 8.55 -9.26 -14.02
CA ASP A 56 8.99 -8.51 -15.20
C ASP A 56 10.44 -8.02 -15.08
N ASN A 57 11.13 -8.41 -14.00
CA ASN A 57 12.52 -8.04 -13.76
C ASN A 57 12.69 -6.52 -13.61
N GLU A 58 11.68 -5.85 -13.10
CA GLU A 58 11.71 -4.40 -12.87
C GLU A 58 12.11 -4.08 -11.45
N GLU A 59 12.66 -2.90 -11.27
CA GLU A 59 13.10 -2.42 -9.96
C GLU A 59 11.89 -2.18 -9.05
N ILE A 60 12.01 -2.62 -7.79
CA ILE A 60 10.98 -2.38 -6.77
C ILE A 60 11.18 -1.00 -6.16
N PRO A 61 10.19 -0.10 -6.26
CA PRO A 61 10.29 1.23 -5.65
C PRO A 61 10.42 1.16 -4.14
N GLU A 62 11.14 2.12 -3.57
CA GLU A 62 11.21 2.29 -2.14
C GLU A 62 10.33 3.47 -1.72
N ASP A 63 9.85 3.46 -0.48
CA ASP A 63 9.14 4.60 0.08
C ASP A 63 10.12 5.43 0.92
N PRO A 64 10.54 6.60 0.44
CA PRO A 64 11.52 7.41 1.16
C PRO A 64 10.93 8.16 2.35
N PHE A 65 9.63 8.12 2.55
CA PHE A 65 8.95 8.96 3.52
C PHE A 65 8.40 8.21 4.73
N THR A 66 8.73 6.95 4.89
CA THR A 66 8.16 6.11 5.96
C THR A 66 8.42 6.66 7.34
N ALA A 67 9.57 7.29 7.56
CA ALA A 67 9.98 7.75 8.88
C ALA A 67 9.33 9.08 9.28
N GLU A 68 8.76 9.83 8.34
CA GLU A 68 8.26 11.19 8.58
C GLU A 68 6.75 11.34 8.47
N ALA A 69 6.06 10.32 8.04
CA ALA A 69 4.64 10.40 7.75
C ALA A 69 3.81 10.48 9.03
N PRO A 70 3.00 11.53 9.21
CA PRO A 70 2.06 11.55 10.31
C PRO A 70 0.87 10.66 10.00
N VAL A 71 0.32 10.03 11.02
CA VAL A 71 -0.96 9.30 10.94
C VAL A 71 -1.10 8.41 9.71
N THR A 72 -0.08 7.66 9.41
CA THR A 72 -0.15 6.65 8.37
C THR A 72 0.30 5.32 8.94
N GLU A 73 -0.01 4.27 8.24
CA GLU A 73 0.42 2.94 8.62
C GLU A 73 1.50 2.50 7.65
N GLU A 74 2.53 1.87 8.16
CA GLU A 74 3.51 1.21 7.31
C GLU A 74 3.15 -0.25 7.21
N LEU A 75 2.94 -0.74 5.99
CA LEU A 75 2.75 -2.16 5.73
C LEU A 75 4.03 -2.75 5.19
N LYS A 76 4.45 -3.87 5.76
CA LYS A 76 5.63 -4.60 5.31
C LYS A 76 5.18 -5.78 4.48
N ILE A 77 5.64 -5.80 3.25
CA ILE A 77 5.23 -6.79 2.26
C ILE A 77 6.43 -7.63 1.87
N ALA A 78 6.31 -8.94 2.00
CA ALA A 78 7.36 -9.87 1.58
C ALA A 78 7.10 -10.37 0.17
N VAL A 79 8.06 -10.20 -0.69
CA VAL A 79 8.00 -10.72 -2.06
C VAL A 79 9.34 -11.29 -2.50
#